data_1035c62f13ce2bec134376244c4b0639
#
_entry.id   1035c62f13ce2bec134376244c4b0639
#
_cell.length_a   1.000
_cell.length_b   1.000
_cell.length_c   1.000
_cell.angle_alpha   90.00
_cell.angle_beta   90.00
_cell.angle_gamma   90.00
#
_symmetry.space_group_name_H-M   'P 1'
#
loop_
_entity.id
_entity.type
_entity.pdbx_description
1 polymer ?
#
loop_
_entity_poly.entity_id
_entity_poly.type
_entity_poly.pdbx_seq_one_letter_code
_entity_poly.pdbx_strand_id
1 'polypeptide(L)'
;MSEQRTRPVVYAVWLIIASVFGWWAAFQLTLDKFAVLEDPDANLNCNVSVFLQCGTNLESWQGSVFGFPNPIIGLTGWMAPLVVGVAILAGARFPRWFWALYGLGITGAFVFICWLIGQSFFELHTLCPWCALTYVVVIPTFFSTVLQLFQNGTIPVSESARERAQRLGAWVPLTSIVAFALIVALAQVAGVDVIGSVIGLFA
;
A
#
# COMPACT_ATOMS: atom_id res chain seq x y z
N MET A 1 34.96 -12.98 13.81
CA MET A 1 34.90 -12.32 12.48
C MET A 1 33.48 -11.75 12.36
N SER A 2 33.31 -10.44 12.39
CA SER A 2 32.03 -9.78 12.28
C SER A 2 31.57 -9.90 10.83
N GLU A 3 30.62 -10.77 10.58
CA GLU A 3 29.90 -10.83 9.32
C GLU A 3 29.32 -9.43 9.03
N GLN A 4 29.91 -8.74 8.06
CA GLN A 4 29.41 -7.45 7.58
C GLN A 4 28.06 -7.71 6.91
N ARG A 5 27.00 -7.68 7.72
CA ARG A 5 25.63 -7.78 7.23
C ARG A 5 25.40 -6.57 6.33
N THR A 6 25.42 -6.81 5.03
CA THR A 6 25.18 -5.76 4.01
C THR A 6 23.87 -5.06 4.32
N ARG A 7 23.91 -3.70 4.31
CA ARG A 7 22.71 -2.91 4.53
C ARG A 7 21.71 -3.22 3.43
N PRO A 8 20.42 -3.39 3.73
CA PRO A 8 19.40 -3.65 2.72
C PRO A 8 19.03 -2.33 1.99
N VAL A 9 19.97 -1.80 1.20
CA VAL A 9 19.84 -0.49 0.52
C VAL A 9 18.65 -0.48 -0.43
N VAL A 10 18.47 -1.54 -1.21
CA VAL A 10 17.34 -1.65 -2.16
C VAL A 10 16.01 -1.57 -1.43
N TYR A 11 15.88 -2.29 -0.31
CA TYR A 11 14.68 -2.23 0.53
C TYR A 11 14.47 -0.83 1.11
N ALA A 12 15.51 -0.18 1.60
CA ALA A 12 15.43 1.16 2.17
C ALA A 12 15.00 2.21 1.14
N VAL A 13 15.58 2.17 -0.07
CA VAL A 13 15.18 3.03 -1.19
C VAL A 13 13.73 2.78 -1.59
N TRP A 14 13.32 1.51 -1.66
CA TRP A 14 11.92 1.17 -1.92
C TRP A 14 10.99 1.78 -0.88
N LEU A 15 11.29 1.66 0.42
CA LEU A 15 10.47 2.23 1.49
C LEU A 15 10.28 3.75 1.33
N ILE A 16 11.34 4.48 0.95
CA ILE A 16 11.28 5.92 0.73
C ILE A 16 10.37 6.24 -0.47
N ILE A 17 10.56 5.56 -1.59
CA ILE A 17 9.76 5.78 -2.80
C ILE A 17 8.28 5.45 -2.52
N ALA A 18 8.01 4.29 -1.95
CA ALA A 18 6.65 3.87 -1.62
C ALA A 18 5.96 4.85 -0.65
N SER A 19 6.71 5.35 0.34
CA SER A 19 6.20 6.32 1.30
C SER A 19 5.84 7.66 0.65
N VAL A 20 6.63 8.16 -0.28
CA VAL A 20 6.33 9.41 -0.99
C VAL A 20 5.03 9.27 -1.79
N PHE A 21 4.88 8.20 -2.55
CA PHE A 21 3.66 7.99 -3.35
C PHE A 21 2.44 7.68 -2.49
N GLY A 22 2.59 6.85 -1.46
CA GLY A 22 1.49 6.51 -0.56
C GLY A 22 1.04 7.68 0.30
N TRP A 23 1.98 8.49 0.79
CA TRP A 23 1.68 9.73 1.51
C TRP A 23 0.97 10.73 0.58
N TRP A 24 1.45 10.89 -0.65
CA TRP A 24 0.81 11.76 -1.64
C TRP A 24 -0.63 11.34 -1.94
N ALA A 25 -0.88 10.04 -2.15
CA ALA A 25 -2.24 9.53 -2.34
C ALA A 25 -3.14 9.82 -1.15
N ALA A 26 -2.65 9.61 0.08
CA ALA A 26 -3.39 9.91 1.30
C ALA A 26 -3.65 11.42 1.47
N PHE A 27 -2.68 12.26 1.08
CA PHE A 27 -2.83 13.71 1.11
C PHE A 27 -3.92 14.19 0.14
N GLN A 28 -3.90 13.72 -1.11
CA GLN A 28 -4.93 14.05 -2.10
C GLN A 28 -6.33 13.60 -1.63
N LEU A 29 -6.46 12.37 -1.12
CA LEU A 29 -7.73 11.88 -0.56
C LEU A 29 -8.20 12.69 0.65
N THR A 30 -7.29 13.23 1.44
CA THR A 30 -7.65 14.10 2.57
C THR A 30 -8.19 15.44 2.08
N LEU A 31 -7.56 16.04 1.06
CA LEU A 31 -8.07 17.28 0.43
C LEU A 31 -9.43 17.05 -0.22
N ASP A 32 -9.59 15.96 -0.97
CA ASP A 32 -10.85 15.56 -1.58
C ASP A 32 -11.95 15.37 -0.52
N LYS A 33 -11.62 14.78 0.64
CA LYS A 33 -12.58 14.61 1.74
C LYS A 33 -13.01 15.95 2.32
N PHE A 34 -12.11 16.92 2.47
CA PHE A 34 -12.50 18.26 2.91
C PHE A 34 -13.38 18.95 1.88
N ALA A 35 -13.07 18.83 0.59
CA ALA A 35 -13.90 19.40 -0.48
C ALA A 35 -15.35 18.85 -0.44
N VAL A 36 -15.52 17.54 -0.28
CA VAL A 36 -16.85 16.91 -0.17
C VAL A 36 -17.58 17.32 1.11
N LEU A 37 -16.86 17.59 2.20
CA LEU A 37 -17.48 18.07 3.45
C LEU A 37 -17.95 19.53 3.35
N GLU A 38 -17.29 20.36 2.54
CA GLU A 38 -17.68 21.76 2.27
C GLU A 38 -18.81 21.84 1.24
N ASP A 39 -18.73 21.02 0.18
CA ASP A 39 -19.70 20.94 -0.89
C ASP A 39 -19.90 19.47 -1.32
N PRO A 40 -21.04 18.83 -0.99
CA PRO A 40 -21.32 17.45 -1.39
C PRO A 40 -21.32 17.22 -2.90
N ASP A 41 -21.57 18.26 -3.70
CA ASP A 41 -21.56 18.22 -5.16
C ASP A 41 -20.18 18.61 -5.76
N ALA A 42 -19.14 18.72 -4.93
CA ALA A 42 -17.79 19.10 -5.36
C ALA A 42 -17.28 18.19 -6.48
N ASN A 43 -16.79 18.79 -7.57
CA ASN A 43 -16.20 18.02 -8.66
C ASN A 43 -14.75 17.64 -8.31
N LEU A 44 -14.55 16.38 -7.93
CA LEU A 44 -13.26 15.86 -7.55
C LEU A 44 -12.43 15.49 -8.79
N ASN A 45 -11.15 15.84 -8.79
CA ASN A 45 -10.21 15.52 -9.88
C ASN A 45 -10.04 14.01 -10.13
N CYS A 46 -10.38 13.17 -9.15
CA CYS A 46 -10.32 11.72 -9.25
C CYS A 46 -11.66 11.07 -9.69
N ASN A 47 -12.70 11.86 -9.97
CA ASN A 47 -13.95 11.38 -10.54
C ASN A 47 -13.81 11.37 -12.08
N VAL A 48 -13.30 10.26 -12.61
CA VAL A 48 -12.96 10.11 -14.03
C VAL A 48 -14.08 9.45 -14.80
N SER A 49 -14.76 8.46 -14.20
CA SER A 49 -15.90 7.74 -14.79
C SER A 49 -16.82 7.23 -13.69
N VAL A 50 -17.94 6.59 -14.09
CA VAL A 50 -18.88 5.97 -13.15
C VAL A 50 -18.19 4.90 -12.28
N PHE A 51 -17.20 4.19 -12.81
CA PHE A 51 -16.47 3.14 -12.10
C PHE A 51 -15.16 3.63 -11.48
N LEU A 52 -14.55 4.70 -12.02
CA LEU A 52 -13.33 5.30 -11.50
C LEU A 52 -13.66 6.64 -10.84
N GLN A 53 -13.90 6.61 -9.52
CA GLN A 53 -14.28 7.78 -8.75
C GLN A 53 -13.88 7.67 -7.28
N CYS A 54 -13.62 8.81 -6.64
CA CYS A 54 -13.28 8.88 -5.22
C CYS A 54 -14.51 9.20 -4.34
N GLY A 55 -15.47 9.96 -4.86
CA GLY A 55 -16.61 10.48 -4.09
C GLY A 55 -17.33 9.38 -3.32
N THR A 56 -17.83 8.35 -4.01
CA THR A 56 -18.53 7.22 -3.39
C THR A 56 -17.72 6.56 -2.26
N ASN A 57 -16.42 6.38 -2.45
CA ASN A 57 -15.56 5.80 -1.41
C ASN A 57 -15.40 6.75 -0.20
N LEU A 58 -15.26 8.06 -0.43
CA LEU A 58 -15.06 9.05 0.62
C LEU A 58 -16.34 9.31 1.44
N GLU A 59 -17.51 9.18 0.84
CA GLU A 59 -18.79 9.37 1.51
C GLU A 59 -19.27 8.13 2.26
N SER A 60 -18.79 6.95 1.86
CA SER A 60 -19.16 5.69 2.46
C SER A 60 -18.63 5.54 3.91
N TRP A 61 -19.30 4.69 4.71
CA TRP A 61 -18.81 4.36 6.04
C TRP A 61 -17.47 3.61 5.99
N GLN A 62 -17.22 2.88 4.88
CA GLN A 62 -15.94 2.21 4.63
C GLN A 62 -14.78 3.21 4.48
N GLY A 63 -15.07 4.44 4.06
CA GLY A 63 -14.09 5.52 4.01
C GLY A 63 -13.73 6.12 5.37
N SER A 64 -14.45 5.74 6.45
CA SER A 64 -14.31 6.28 7.80
C SER A 64 -14.48 5.23 8.89
N VAL A 65 -13.86 4.06 8.73
CA VAL A 65 -14.04 2.85 9.56
C VAL A 65 -13.77 3.09 11.05
N PHE A 66 -12.82 3.96 11.35
CA PHE A 66 -12.40 4.26 12.74
C PHE A 66 -13.07 5.50 13.33
N GLY A 67 -14.17 5.98 12.71
CA GLY A 67 -14.88 7.19 13.15
C GLY A 67 -14.24 8.50 12.63
N PHE A 68 -13.19 8.42 11.85
CA PHE A 68 -12.55 9.53 11.15
C PHE A 68 -12.08 9.06 9.75
N PRO A 69 -11.83 9.97 8.80
CA PRO A 69 -11.47 9.61 7.43
C PRO A 69 -10.21 8.74 7.35
N ASN A 70 -10.28 7.59 6.67
CA ASN A 70 -9.16 6.65 6.52
C ASN A 70 -7.88 7.28 5.92
N PRO A 71 -7.92 8.27 5.02
CA PRO A 71 -6.72 8.94 4.52
C PRO A 71 -5.80 9.49 5.61
N ILE A 72 -6.34 9.89 6.77
CA ILE A 72 -5.55 10.36 7.92
C ILE A 72 -4.62 9.26 8.45
N ILE A 73 -5.08 7.98 8.42
CA ILE A 73 -4.24 6.83 8.75
C ILE A 73 -3.09 6.70 7.75
N GLY A 74 -3.38 6.95 6.46
CA GLY A 74 -2.36 6.96 5.42
C GLY A 74 -1.31 8.04 5.64
N LEU A 75 -1.72 9.29 5.95
CA LEU A 75 -0.80 10.40 6.23
C LEU A 75 0.18 10.08 7.38
N THR A 76 -0.32 9.48 8.45
CA THR A 76 0.51 9.11 9.61
C THR A 76 1.27 7.81 9.38
N GLY A 77 0.64 6.82 8.79
CA GLY A 77 1.18 5.48 8.58
C GLY A 77 2.39 5.46 7.65
N TRP A 78 2.38 6.24 6.56
CA TRP A 78 3.50 6.31 5.62
C TRP A 78 4.75 7.00 6.18
N MET A 79 4.64 7.74 7.30
CA MET A 79 5.81 8.28 7.98
C MET A 79 6.70 7.18 8.56
N ALA A 80 6.13 6.05 9.02
CA ALA A 80 6.91 4.96 9.59
C ALA A 80 7.87 4.32 8.57
N PRO A 81 7.43 3.84 7.38
CA PRO A 81 8.35 3.30 6.39
C PRO A 81 9.32 4.35 5.83
N LEU A 82 8.91 5.62 5.71
CA LEU A 82 9.82 6.70 5.32
C LEU A 82 10.99 6.84 6.29
N VAL A 83 10.69 6.98 7.57
CA VAL A 83 11.72 7.13 8.62
C VAL A 83 12.60 5.89 8.71
N VAL A 84 12.02 4.68 8.62
CA VAL A 84 12.79 3.43 8.62
C VAL A 84 13.73 3.35 7.42
N GLY A 85 13.25 3.70 6.22
CA GLY A 85 14.07 3.72 5.00
C GLY A 85 15.25 4.69 5.13
N VAL A 86 15.00 5.94 5.53
CA VAL A 86 16.05 6.95 5.74
C VAL A 86 17.04 6.52 6.83
N ALA A 87 16.56 5.99 7.94
CA ALA A 87 17.41 5.53 9.05
C ALA A 87 18.32 4.37 8.61
N ILE A 88 17.83 3.41 7.81
CA ILE A 88 18.66 2.33 7.25
C ILE A 88 19.78 2.90 6.37
N LEU A 89 19.48 3.87 5.50
CA LEU A 89 20.50 4.52 4.65
C LEU A 89 21.52 5.28 5.51
N ALA A 90 21.06 5.94 6.58
CA ALA A 90 21.94 6.60 7.55
C ALA A 90 22.78 5.61 8.39
N GLY A 91 22.52 4.30 8.31
CA GLY A 91 23.28 3.28 9.00
C GLY A 91 22.70 2.81 10.32
N ALA A 92 21.48 3.16 10.64
CA ALA A 92 20.81 2.69 11.83
C ALA A 92 20.65 1.16 11.83
N ARG A 93 20.72 0.59 13.03
CA ARG A 93 20.47 -0.84 13.28
C ARG A 93 19.34 -0.96 14.27
N PHE A 94 18.29 -1.65 13.85
CA PHE A 94 17.11 -1.82 14.70
C PHE A 94 17.12 -3.19 15.39
N PRO A 95 16.71 -3.27 16.66
CA PRO A 95 16.57 -4.53 17.39
C PRO A 95 15.39 -5.35 16.86
N ARG A 96 15.34 -6.66 17.19
CA ARG A 96 14.29 -7.58 16.70
C ARG A 96 12.87 -7.15 17.08
N TRP A 97 12.69 -6.61 18.30
CA TRP A 97 11.36 -6.16 18.74
C TRP A 97 10.81 -5.03 17.86
N PHE A 98 11.69 -4.10 17.45
CA PHE A 98 11.30 -3.02 16.53
C PHE A 98 10.83 -3.57 15.17
N TRP A 99 11.61 -4.51 14.60
CA TRP A 99 11.23 -5.16 13.35
C TRP A 99 9.92 -5.94 13.46
N ALA A 100 9.65 -6.59 14.60
CA ALA A 100 8.40 -7.30 14.84
C ALA A 100 7.21 -6.33 14.86
N LEU A 101 7.31 -5.20 15.58
CA LEU A 101 6.25 -4.19 15.62
C LEU A 101 6.04 -3.52 14.27
N TYR A 102 7.14 -3.18 13.57
CA TYR A 102 7.08 -2.61 12.23
C TYR A 102 6.41 -3.57 11.24
N GLY A 103 6.82 -4.84 11.26
CA GLY A 103 6.21 -5.87 10.43
C GLY A 103 4.73 -6.10 10.74
N LEU A 104 4.33 -6.03 12.00
CA LEU A 104 2.93 -6.10 12.42
C LEU A 104 2.13 -4.92 11.86
N GLY A 105 2.67 -3.70 11.92
CA GLY A 105 2.05 -2.50 11.35
C GLY A 105 1.85 -2.60 9.83
N ILE A 106 2.89 -3.04 9.10
CA ILE A 106 2.79 -3.26 7.64
C ILE A 106 1.80 -4.38 7.29
N THR A 107 1.76 -5.45 8.09
CA THR A 107 0.77 -6.53 7.91
C THR A 107 -0.64 -6.03 8.16
N GLY A 108 -0.85 -5.22 9.20
CA GLY A 108 -2.14 -4.59 9.47
C GLY A 108 -2.60 -3.69 8.32
N ALA A 109 -1.69 -2.87 7.77
CA ALA A 109 -1.99 -2.05 6.60
C ALA A 109 -2.37 -2.90 5.38
N PHE A 110 -1.64 -3.99 5.13
CA PHE A 110 -1.93 -4.92 4.03
C PHE A 110 -3.30 -5.59 4.19
N VAL A 111 -3.62 -6.11 5.37
CA VAL A 111 -4.94 -6.70 5.66
C VAL A 111 -6.05 -5.68 5.48
N PHE A 112 -5.83 -4.45 5.94
CA PHE A 112 -6.80 -3.37 5.80
C PHE A 112 -7.07 -3.01 4.33
N ILE A 113 -6.03 -2.91 3.49
CA ILE A 113 -6.25 -2.65 2.05
C ILE A 113 -6.93 -3.83 1.35
N CYS A 114 -6.63 -5.07 1.71
CA CYS A 114 -7.33 -6.24 1.15
C CYS A 114 -8.83 -6.19 1.48
N TRP A 115 -9.18 -5.81 2.69
CA TRP A 115 -10.57 -5.60 3.08
C TRP A 115 -11.22 -4.47 2.29
N LEU A 116 -10.54 -3.31 2.15
CA LEU A 116 -11.03 -2.17 1.36
C LEU A 116 -11.22 -2.52 -0.12
N ILE A 117 -10.34 -3.32 -0.70
CA ILE A 117 -10.49 -3.83 -2.09
C ILE A 117 -11.79 -4.62 -2.21
N GLY A 118 -12.07 -5.51 -1.26
CA GLY A 118 -13.33 -6.25 -1.21
C GLY A 118 -14.54 -5.32 -1.12
N GLN A 119 -14.52 -4.32 -0.24
CA GLN A 119 -15.61 -3.34 -0.11
C GLN A 119 -15.81 -2.53 -1.39
N SER A 120 -14.72 -2.06 -2.01
CA SER A 120 -14.79 -1.28 -3.25
C SER A 120 -15.43 -2.06 -4.40
N PHE A 121 -15.15 -3.36 -4.53
CA PHE A 121 -15.63 -4.14 -5.66
C PHE A 121 -17.01 -4.75 -5.45
N PHE A 122 -17.29 -5.28 -4.25
CA PHE A 122 -18.53 -6.02 -4.00
C PHE A 122 -19.66 -5.19 -3.39
N GLU A 123 -19.33 -4.09 -2.71
CA GLU A 123 -20.33 -3.23 -2.08
C GLU A 123 -20.51 -1.90 -2.81
N LEU A 124 -19.41 -1.21 -3.12
CA LEU A 124 -19.44 0.13 -3.72
C LEU A 124 -19.43 0.11 -5.24
N HIS A 125 -18.96 -0.96 -5.86
CA HIS A 125 -18.82 -1.13 -7.33
C HIS A 125 -18.01 0.00 -7.98
N THR A 126 -17.03 0.54 -7.26
CA THR A 126 -16.17 1.64 -7.73
C THR A 126 -14.72 1.41 -7.32
N LEU A 127 -13.80 1.95 -8.10
CA LEU A 127 -12.38 1.99 -7.79
C LEU A 127 -11.90 3.44 -7.72
N CYS A 128 -11.39 3.84 -6.55
CA CYS A 128 -10.76 5.14 -6.38
C CYS A 128 -9.33 5.11 -6.92
N PRO A 129 -8.93 6.02 -7.85
CA PRO A 129 -7.57 6.06 -8.40
C PRO A 129 -6.48 6.24 -7.33
N TRP A 130 -6.69 7.08 -6.33
CA TRP A 130 -5.75 7.26 -5.21
C TRP A 130 -5.64 6.03 -4.32
N CYS A 131 -6.77 5.30 -4.13
CA CYS A 131 -6.73 4.00 -3.45
C CYS A 131 -5.92 2.98 -4.27
N ALA A 132 -6.11 2.93 -5.59
CA ALA A 132 -5.33 2.06 -6.47
C ALA A 132 -3.83 2.34 -6.38
N LEU A 133 -3.40 3.63 -6.34
CA LEU A 133 -2.01 3.99 -6.11
C LEU A 133 -1.50 3.48 -4.76
N THR A 134 -2.32 3.55 -3.71
CA THR A 134 -1.98 2.99 -2.39
C THR A 134 -1.78 1.47 -2.47
N TYR A 135 -2.61 0.74 -3.22
CA TYR A 135 -2.45 -0.71 -3.41
C TYR A 135 -1.13 -1.07 -4.09
N VAL A 136 -0.75 -0.29 -5.13
CA VAL A 136 0.51 -0.46 -5.87
C VAL A 136 1.74 -0.35 -4.96
N VAL A 137 1.71 0.49 -3.94
CA VAL A 137 2.85 0.69 -3.05
C VAL A 137 2.79 -0.18 -1.78
N VAL A 138 1.60 -0.48 -1.23
CA VAL A 138 1.48 -1.31 -0.01
C VAL A 138 1.80 -2.78 -0.30
N ILE A 139 1.34 -3.32 -1.43
CA ILE A 139 1.54 -4.75 -1.75
C ILE A 139 3.02 -5.11 -1.82
N PRO A 140 3.88 -4.44 -2.63
CA PRO A 140 5.30 -4.76 -2.64
C PRO A 140 6.00 -4.42 -1.32
N THR A 141 5.53 -3.39 -0.58
CA THR A 141 6.06 -3.06 0.74
C THR A 141 5.82 -4.18 1.74
N PHE A 142 4.64 -4.79 1.73
CA PHE A 142 4.34 -5.95 2.55
C PHE A 142 5.26 -7.13 2.22
N PHE A 143 5.33 -7.56 0.96
CA PHE A 143 6.17 -8.70 0.57
C PHE A 143 7.65 -8.46 0.89
N SER A 144 8.19 -7.28 0.55
CA SER A 144 9.58 -6.95 0.85
C SER A 144 9.87 -6.89 2.35
N THR A 145 8.92 -6.39 3.16
CA THR A 145 9.05 -6.36 4.62
C THR A 145 9.05 -7.77 5.21
N VAL A 146 8.14 -8.64 4.78
CA VAL A 146 8.10 -10.05 5.23
C VAL A 146 9.44 -10.75 4.93
N LEU A 147 9.97 -10.58 3.72
CA LEU A 147 11.28 -11.14 3.38
C LEU A 147 12.40 -10.55 4.24
N GLN A 148 12.35 -9.25 4.54
CA GLN A 148 13.32 -8.60 5.43
C GLN A 148 13.25 -9.16 6.87
N LEU A 149 12.06 -9.50 7.39
CA LEU A 149 11.89 -10.12 8.69
C LEU A 149 12.53 -11.52 8.78
N PHE A 150 12.49 -12.29 7.70
CA PHE A 150 13.21 -13.55 7.61
C PHE A 150 14.72 -13.35 7.52
N GLN A 151 15.18 -12.42 6.69
CA GLN A 151 16.61 -12.16 6.45
C GLN A 151 17.30 -11.60 7.70
N ASN A 152 16.68 -10.74 8.46
CA ASN A 152 17.25 -10.14 9.66
C ASN A 152 17.13 -11.02 10.91
N GLY A 153 16.46 -12.19 10.80
CA GLY A 153 16.27 -13.14 11.89
C GLY A 153 15.29 -12.70 12.96
N THR A 154 14.39 -11.76 12.65
CA THR A 154 13.26 -11.40 13.53
C THR A 154 12.32 -12.59 13.68
N ILE A 155 12.00 -13.24 12.56
CA ILE A 155 11.29 -14.51 12.54
C ILE A 155 12.35 -15.62 12.55
N PRO A 156 12.37 -16.50 13.57
CA PRO A 156 13.35 -17.58 13.67
C PRO A 156 13.06 -18.63 12.59
N VAL A 157 13.96 -18.75 11.63
CA VAL A 157 13.88 -19.73 10.54
C VAL A 157 15.24 -20.37 10.34
N SER A 158 15.26 -21.55 9.70
CA SER A 158 16.50 -22.24 9.32
C SER A 158 17.35 -21.40 8.34
N GLU A 159 18.65 -21.65 8.27
CA GLU A 159 19.53 -20.95 7.32
C GLU A 159 19.08 -21.14 5.87
N SER A 160 18.66 -22.35 5.51
CA SER A 160 18.11 -22.64 4.18
C SER A 160 16.86 -21.82 3.84
N ALA A 161 16.01 -21.52 4.82
CA ALA A 161 14.83 -20.65 4.61
C ALA A 161 15.25 -19.18 4.46
N ARG A 162 16.30 -18.74 5.17
CA ARG A 162 16.86 -17.39 5.04
C ARG A 162 17.47 -17.16 3.66
N GLU A 163 18.23 -18.14 3.14
CA GLU A 163 18.79 -18.08 1.80
C GLU A 163 17.68 -18.04 0.72
N ARG A 164 16.62 -18.84 0.89
CA ARG A 164 15.44 -18.78 0.00
C ARG A 164 14.79 -17.41 0.05
N ALA A 165 14.62 -16.82 1.22
CA ALA A 165 14.06 -15.47 1.35
C ALA A 165 14.91 -14.40 0.63
N GLN A 166 16.25 -14.55 0.61
CA GLN A 166 17.12 -13.66 -0.16
C GLN A 166 16.90 -13.81 -1.68
N ARG A 167 16.78 -15.05 -2.18
CA ARG A 167 16.48 -15.31 -3.60
C ARG A 167 15.08 -14.83 -4.00
N LEU A 168 14.09 -15.00 -3.11
CA LEU A 168 12.71 -14.54 -3.34
C LEU A 168 12.60 -13.02 -3.38
N GLY A 169 13.55 -12.28 -2.82
CA GLY A 169 13.58 -10.82 -2.94
C GLY A 169 13.56 -10.31 -4.39
N ALA A 170 14.20 -11.05 -5.31
CA ALA A 170 14.15 -10.74 -6.74
C ALA A 170 12.77 -10.93 -7.39
N TRP A 171 11.88 -11.70 -6.75
CA TRP A 171 10.52 -12.00 -7.25
C TRP A 171 9.46 -11.05 -6.73
N VAL A 172 9.78 -10.15 -5.78
CA VAL A 172 8.84 -9.17 -5.24
C VAL A 172 8.17 -8.34 -6.35
N PRO A 173 8.86 -7.82 -7.37
CA PRO A 173 8.21 -7.09 -8.46
C PRO A 173 7.20 -7.97 -9.20
N LEU A 174 7.55 -9.21 -9.52
CA LEU A 174 6.65 -10.12 -10.23
C LEU A 174 5.43 -10.49 -9.37
N THR A 175 5.61 -10.82 -8.09
CA THR A 175 4.48 -11.12 -7.19
C THR A 175 3.54 -9.92 -7.04
N SER A 176 4.08 -8.72 -7.04
CA SER A 176 3.29 -7.48 -6.99
C SER A 176 2.50 -7.25 -8.28
N ILE A 177 3.11 -7.49 -9.45
CA ILE A 177 2.43 -7.41 -10.76
C ILE A 177 1.29 -8.45 -10.82
N VAL A 178 1.56 -9.68 -10.41
CA VAL A 178 0.54 -10.74 -10.38
C VAL A 178 -0.59 -10.39 -9.42
N ALA A 179 -0.28 -9.90 -8.21
CA ALA A 179 -1.31 -9.46 -7.28
C ALA A 179 -2.16 -8.33 -7.85
N PHE A 180 -1.53 -7.36 -8.53
CA PHE A 180 -2.27 -6.27 -9.16
C PHE A 180 -3.13 -6.74 -10.34
N ALA A 181 -2.62 -7.64 -11.18
CA ALA A 181 -3.40 -8.26 -12.25
C ALA A 181 -4.62 -9.03 -11.71
N LEU A 182 -4.45 -9.74 -10.59
CA LEU A 182 -5.56 -10.42 -9.90
C LEU A 182 -6.60 -9.43 -9.36
N ILE A 183 -6.18 -8.28 -8.81
CA ILE A 183 -7.08 -7.23 -8.35
C ILE A 183 -7.91 -6.69 -9.52
N VAL A 184 -7.27 -6.40 -10.66
CA VAL A 184 -7.98 -5.92 -11.87
C VAL A 184 -8.94 -7.00 -12.40
N ALA A 185 -8.52 -8.26 -12.46
CA ALA A 185 -9.38 -9.36 -12.88
C ALA A 185 -10.58 -9.52 -11.93
N LEU A 186 -10.36 -9.41 -10.63
CA LEU A 186 -11.42 -9.47 -9.62
C LEU A 186 -12.42 -8.31 -9.79
N ALA A 187 -11.93 -7.10 -10.06
CA ALA A 187 -12.76 -5.93 -10.36
C ALA A 187 -13.68 -6.18 -11.55
N GLN A 188 -13.14 -6.71 -12.66
CA GLN A 188 -13.91 -7.05 -13.85
C GLN A 188 -15.00 -8.09 -13.57
N VAL A 189 -14.68 -9.14 -12.80
CA VAL A 189 -15.65 -10.17 -12.40
C VAL A 189 -16.74 -9.59 -11.48
N ALA A 190 -16.40 -8.62 -10.65
CA ALA A 190 -17.34 -7.92 -9.78
C ALA A 190 -18.19 -6.85 -10.51
N GLY A 191 -18.02 -6.70 -11.82
CA GLY A 191 -18.80 -5.74 -12.63
C GLY A 191 -18.25 -4.30 -12.62
N VAL A 192 -17.06 -4.09 -12.08
CA VAL A 192 -16.35 -2.78 -12.11
C VAL A 192 -15.50 -2.73 -13.38
N ASP A 193 -15.97 -2.05 -14.42
CA ASP A 193 -15.25 -1.95 -15.70
C ASP A 193 -14.06 -0.97 -15.61
N VAL A 194 -12.99 -1.43 -14.99
CA VAL A 194 -11.73 -0.69 -14.87
C VAL A 194 -11.05 -0.55 -16.22
N ILE A 195 -11.02 -1.63 -17.02
CA ILE A 195 -10.31 -1.64 -18.31
C ILE A 195 -10.99 -0.70 -19.31
N GLY A 196 -12.32 -0.78 -19.47
CA GLY A 196 -13.06 0.13 -20.33
C GLY A 196 -12.95 1.59 -19.88
N SER A 197 -12.97 1.85 -18.58
CA SER A 197 -12.79 3.19 -18.03
C SER A 197 -11.40 3.77 -18.32
N VAL A 198 -10.34 2.95 -18.24
CA VAL A 198 -8.97 3.41 -18.57
C VAL A 198 -8.82 3.61 -20.08
N ILE A 199 -9.35 2.72 -20.91
CA ILE A 199 -9.31 2.90 -22.38
C ILE A 199 -10.05 4.17 -22.79
N GLY A 200 -11.21 4.46 -22.19
CA GLY A 200 -12.00 5.66 -22.45
C GLY A 200 -11.29 6.98 -22.08
N LEU A 201 -10.23 6.95 -21.29
CA LEU A 201 -9.40 8.12 -21.01
C LEU A 201 -8.47 8.52 -22.18
N PHE A 202 -8.20 7.58 -23.07
CA PHE A 202 -7.28 7.76 -24.19
C PHE A 202 -7.99 7.79 -25.57
N ALA A 203 -9.31 7.56 -25.58
CA ALA A 203 -10.16 7.60 -26.78
C ALA A 203 -10.88 8.94 -26.91
#